data_607cec389c2bc27e25eaa5677818c474
#
_entry.id   607cec389c2bc27e25eaa5677818c474
#
_cell.length_a   1.000
_cell.length_b   1.000
_cell.length_c   1.000
_cell.angle_alpha   90.00
_cell.angle_beta   90.00
_cell.angle_gamma   90.00
#
_symmetry.space_group_name_H-M   'P 1'
#
loop_
_entity.id
_entity.type
_entity.pdbx_description
1 polymer ?
#
loop_
_entity_poly.entity_id
_entity_poly.type
_entity_poly.pdbx_seq_one_letter_code
_entity_poly.pdbx_strand_id
1 'polypeptide(L)'
;IRVKVPANLEAGEYQVIVSTSFEDIKETLAYTVLPAPEVTGLSISAGYINAEVIIKGKNFGTKAEDIQVLFGETACNNVTLNEEGNIVVNVPKGLTKGENTIKLIILDTEISMNGNDTFEVWETPEILSVNSSYVYPYGTLVVSGEKITFAGHGFGTSKDAVTVTFDGVTVPAEINSITPTAIAVNVPNGFKGGKVTMVFDGIDEPVVSDHLQLLPEDGDITPYVLKNYKHEFLVIEGSVARQGEWHKPQDWEVENVLADGKLVGVQYQNKKNDVTSLAMQTDWGFPTTMSNGKIWQVTALSAGQYKVSVNVREINISGSVHIVVAEGETIPNTDDVETGKANVRISAVGNASTSLFTLDKSSIVSIGFVSTITAKQKYVKIESFKVELVK
;
A
#
# COMPACT_ATOMS: atom_id res chain seq x y z
N ILE A 1 48.33 48.48 3.69
CA ILE A 1 49.10 47.44 4.40
C ILE A 1 48.13 46.32 4.75
N ARG A 2 48.43 45.09 4.43
CA ARG A 2 47.69 43.88 4.92
C ARG A 2 48.59 43.20 5.95
N VAL A 3 48.04 42.94 7.13
CA VAL A 3 48.71 42.19 8.18
C VAL A 3 47.91 40.95 8.52
N LYS A 4 48.57 39.86 8.88
CA LYS A 4 47.92 38.67 9.38
C LYS A 4 47.91 38.77 10.93
N VAL A 5 46.76 38.57 11.54
CA VAL A 5 46.61 38.52 13.01
C VAL A 5 47.43 37.34 13.54
N PRO A 6 48.29 37.49 14.55
CA PRO A 6 49.03 36.39 15.15
C PRO A 6 48.08 35.33 15.72
N ALA A 7 48.37 34.04 15.43
CA ALA A 7 47.49 32.93 15.83
C ALA A 7 47.47 32.63 17.36
N ASN A 8 48.38 33.24 18.10
CA ASN A 8 48.55 33.04 19.55
C ASN A 8 48.00 34.17 20.43
N LEU A 9 47.18 35.06 19.85
CA LEU A 9 46.51 36.09 20.65
C LEU A 9 45.32 35.47 21.40
N GLU A 10 45.24 35.75 22.68
CA GLU A 10 44.05 35.42 23.50
C GLU A 10 42.86 36.32 23.15
N ALA A 11 41.63 35.91 23.55
CA ALA A 11 40.46 36.75 23.35
C ALA A 11 40.63 38.07 24.13
N GLY A 12 40.33 39.18 23.49
CA GLY A 12 40.50 40.50 24.08
C GLY A 12 40.61 41.63 23.09
N GLU A 13 40.74 42.86 23.59
CA GLU A 13 40.93 44.05 22.78
C GLU A 13 42.43 44.36 22.61
N TYR A 14 42.84 44.58 21.40
CA TYR A 14 44.21 44.89 21.03
C TYR A 14 44.27 46.20 20.24
N GLN A 15 45.37 46.91 20.38
CA GLN A 15 45.65 48.08 19.55
C GLN A 15 46.55 47.70 18.40
N VAL A 16 46.21 48.11 17.19
CA VAL A 16 47.07 47.94 16.01
C VAL A 16 48.01 49.16 15.98
N ILE A 17 49.31 48.88 16.08
CA ILE A 17 50.36 49.91 16.00
C ILE A 17 51.12 49.67 14.68
N VAL A 18 51.22 50.69 13.82
CA VAL A 18 52.03 50.67 12.63
C VAL A 18 53.26 51.52 12.88
N SER A 19 54.46 50.92 12.90
CA SER A 19 55.72 51.62 13.07
C SER A 19 56.46 51.70 11.74
N THR A 20 57.03 52.86 11.44
CA THR A 20 57.92 53.06 10.32
C THR A 20 59.31 53.44 10.82
N SER A 21 60.35 53.44 9.97
CA SER A 21 61.70 53.87 10.36
C SER A 21 61.80 55.34 10.71
N PHE A 22 60.75 56.11 10.52
CA PHE A 22 60.75 57.57 10.76
C PHE A 22 59.77 58.02 11.84
N GLU A 23 58.66 57.30 12.02
CA GLU A 23 57.61 57.70 12.96
C GLU A 23 56.72 56.49 13.28
N ASP A 24 56.28 56.43 14.56
CA ASP A 24 55.23 55.50 14.97
C ASP A 24 53.87 56.13 14.72
N ILE A 25 53.14 55.60 13.75
CA ILE A 25 51.75 55.97 13.47
C ILE A 25 50.87 55.19 14.43
N LYS A 26 50.38 55.84 15.50
CA LYS A 26 49.37 55.25 16.37
C LYS A 26 48.01 55.45 15.75
N GLU A 27 47.54 54.50 14.99
CA GLU A 27 46.09 54.42 14.70
C GLU A 27 45.42 53.82 15.92
N THR A 28 44.33 54.47 16.38
CA THR A 28 43.51 54.02 17.52
C THR A 28 42.45 53.01 17.12
N LEU A 29 42.72 52.21 16.09
CA LEU A 29 41.84 51.11 15.70
C LEU A 29 42.00 49.99 16.73
N ALA A 30 40.98 49.82 17.58
CA ALA A 30 40.85 48.65 18.43
C ALA A 30 40.53 47.43 17.55
N TYR A 31 41.28 46.37 17.72
CA TYR A 31 41.02 45.09 17.11
C TYR A 31 40.58 44.10 18.23
N THR A 32 39.39 43.54 18.12
CA THR A 32 38.89 42.58 19.09
C THR A 32 39.14 41.16 18.60
N VAL A 33 39.89 40.38 19.37
CA VAL A 33 40.02 38.94 19.17
C VAL A 33 38.85 38.30 19.94
N LEU A 34 37.94 37.67 19.18
CA LEU A 34 36.80 36.97 19.78
C LEU A 34 37.23 35.64 20.38
N PRO A 35 36.57 35.15 21.43
CA PRO A 35 36.78 33.80 21.92
C PRO A 35 36.48 32.78 20.85
N ALA A 36 37.25 31.68 20.82
CA ALA A 36 37.05 30.60 19.84
C ALA A 36 35.66 29.97 20.01
N PRO A 37 34.99 29.63 18.91
CA PRO A 37 33.75 28.86 18.95
C PRO A 37 33.94 27.48 19.61
N GLU A 38 32.98 27.08 20.41
CA GLU A 38 32.98 25.80 21.12
C GLU A 38 31.64 25.10 20.98
N VAL A 39 31.62 23.87 20.43
CA VAL A 39 30.44 23.00 20.39
C VAL A 39 30.38 22.16 21.66
N THR A 40 29.22 22.14 22.32
CA THR A 40 28.99 21.39 23.55
C THR A 40 28.05 20.20 23.35
N GLY A 41 27.28 20.17 22.28
CA GLY A 41 26.37 19.06 21.99
C GLY A 41 25.39 19.34 20.85
N LEU A 42 24.60 18.34 20.55
CA LEU A 42 23.44 18.43 19.67
C LEU A 42 22.15 18.28 20.48
N SER A 43 21.02 18.83 20.00
CA SER A 43 19.71 18.57 20.60
C SER A 43 19.28 17.13 20.39
N ILE A 44 19.53 16.58 19.20
CA ILE A 44 19.31 15.20 18.77
C ILE A 44 20.50 14.76 17.91
N SER A 45 20.83 13.47 17.94
CA SER A 45 21.88 12.86 17.13
C SER A 45 21.33 11.91 16.05
N ALA A 46 20.00 11.81 15.92
CA ALA A 46 19.32 11.01 14.92
C ALA A 46 17.94 11.61 14.61
N GLY A 47 17.46 11.40 13.38
CA GLY A 47 16.16 11.89 12.95
C GLY A 47 15.92 11.74 11.45
N TYR A 48 14.75 12.20 11.02
CA TYR A 48 14.38 12.21 9.61
C TYR A 48 14.97 13.42 8.86
N ILE A 49 14.92 13.37 7.55
CA ILE A 49 15.11 14.55 6.69
C ILE A 49 14.15 15.64 7.17
N ASN A 50 14.63 16.87 7.20
CA ASN A 50 13.93 18.07 7.66
C ASN A 50 13.76 18.20 9.20
N ALA A 51 14.19 17.23 10.00
CA ALA A 51 14.18 17.37 11.46
C ALA A 51 15.03 18.57 11.92
N GLU A 52 14.56 19.33 12.92
CA GLU A 52 15.30 20.43 13.51
C GLU A 52 16.42 19.91 14.40
N VAL A 53 17.63 20.40 14.19
CA VAL A 53 18.81 20.09 14.99
C VAL A 53 19.37 21.39 15.56
N ILE A 54 19.55 21.44 16.87
CA ILE A 54 20.18 22.56 17.56
C ILE A 54 21.61 22.15 17.90
N ILE A 55 22.60 22.85 17.33
CA ILE A 55 24.01 22.70 17.68
C ILE A 55 24.24 23.66 18.89
N LYS A 56 24.41 23.07 20.05
CA LYS A 56 24.61 23.79 21.29
C LYS A 56 26.06 24.17 21.47
N GLY A 57 26.32 25.39 21.95
CA GLY A 57 27.69 25.83 22.15
C GLY A 57 27.82 27.28 22.54
N LYS A 58 29.00 27.83 22.28
CA LYS A 58 29.33 29.24 22.63
C LYS A 58 30.14 29.88 21.52
N ASN A 59 30.10 31.21 21.48
CA ASN A 59 30.94 32.04 20.62
C ASN A 59 30.74 31.81 19.09
N PHE A 60 29.55 31.41 18.66
CA PHE A 60 29.23 31.19 17.25
C PHE A 60 29.08 32.49 16.45
N GLY A 61 29.14 33.64 17.10
CA GLY A 61 28.91 34.94 16.48
C GLY A 61 27.46 35.40 16.60
N THR A 62 27.12 36.45 15.86
CA THR A 62 25.76 37.07 15.87
C THR A 62 25.11 37.06 14.49
N LYS A 63 25.82 36.57 13.47
CA LYS A 63 25.35 36.56 12.09
C LYS A 63 25.29 35.14 11.56
N ALA A 64 24.10 34.69 11.22
CA ALA A 64 23.88 33.37 10.67
C ALA A 64 24.53 33.20 9.26
N GLU A 65 24.68 34.31 8.52
CA GLU A 65 25.35 34.34 7.22
C GLU A 65 26.83 33.94 7.22
N ASP A 66 27.48 34.06 8.39
CA ASP A 66 28.87 33.69 8.61
C ASP A 66 29.04 32.21 8.98
N ILE A 67 27.91 31.46 9.10
CA ILE A 67 27.86 30.09 9.59
C ILE A 67 27.38 29.16 8.46
N GLN A 68 28.10 28.09 8.24
CA GLN A 68 27.71 27.01 7.34
C GLN A 68 27.72 25.68 8.11
N VAL A 69 26.64 24.91 7.97
CA VAL A 69 26.52 23.55 8.51
C VAL A 69 26.30 22.58 7.36
N LEU A 70 27.06 21.51 7.34
CA LEU A 70 26.92 20.42 6.35
C LEU A 70 26.60 19.11 7.07
N PHE A 71 25.76 18.32 6.44
CA PHE A 71 25.59 16.90 6.75
C PHE A 71 26.17 16.10 5.56
N GLY A 72 27.23 15.33 5.78
CA GLY A 72 28.05 14.81 4.71
C GLY A 72 28.61 15.95 3.85
N GLU A 73 28.29 15.94 2.56
CA GLU A 73 28.65 16.98 1.61
C GLU A 73 27.49 17.96 1.33
N THR A 74 26.33 17.78 1.98
CA THR A 74 25.12 18.58 1.73
C THR A 74 24.99 19.71 2.73
N ALA A 75 24.99 20.96 2.25
CA ALA A 75 24.82 22.14 3.10
C ALA A 75 23.35 22.33 3.54
N CYS A 76 23.17 22.78 4.77
CA CYS A 76 21.88 23.22 5.26
C CYS A 76 21.47 24.54 4.60
N ASN A 77 20.24 24.62 4.10
CA ASN A 77 19.72 25.82 3.42
C ASN A 77 19.34 26.94 4.39
N ASN A 78 18.90 26.58 5.60
CA ASN A 78 18.42 27.51 6.61
C ASN A 78 19.27 27.35 7.87
N VAL A 79 20.21 28.25 8.09
CA VAL A 79 20.97 28.34 9.33
C VAL A 79 20.47 29.56 10.07
N THR A 80 20.07 29.39 11.33
CA THR A 80 19.65 30.50 12.21
C THR A 80 20.30 30.40 13.57
N LEU A 81 20.25 31.50 14.35
CA LEU A 81 20.69 31.51 15.74
C LEU A 81 19.45 31.75 16.61
N ASN A 82 19.28 30.92 17.65
CA ASN A 82 18.23 31.14 18.64
C ASN A 82 18.63 32.21 19.67
N GLU A 83 17.72 32.53 20.59
CA GLU A 83 17.94 33.55 21.63
C GLU A 83 19.13 33.23 22.57
N GLU A 84 19.47 31.96 22.71
CA GLU A 84 20.60 31.47 23.51
C GLU A 84 21.94 31.51 22.73
N GLY A 85 21.89 31.88 21.45
CA GLY A 85 23.06 31.89 20.54
C GLY A 85 23.46 30.52 20.02
N ASN A 86 22.62 29.49 20.16
CA ASN A 86 22.84 28.20 19.54
C ASN A 86 22.46 28.22 18.05
N ILE A 87 23.12 27.40 17.26
CA ILE A 87 22.84 27.27 15.83
C ILE A 87 21.64 26.31 15.65
N VAL A 88 20.64 26.73 14.87
CA VAL A 88 19.45 25.94 14.54
C VAL A 88 19.49 25.67 13.04
N VAL A 89 19.38 24.38 12.67
CA VAL A 89 19.35 23.92 11.28
C VAL A 89 18.33 22.82 11.12
N ASN A 90 17.90 22.58 9.87
CA ASN A 90 17.11 21.40 9.52
C ASN A 90 18.00 20.43 8.73
N VAL A 91 17.83 19.13 9.00
CA VAL A 91 18.51 18.06 8.27
C VAL A 91 18.21 18.20 6.77
N PRO A 92 19.22 18.39 5.91
CA PRO A 92 18.98 18.71 4.50
C PRO A 92 18.43 17.53 3.71
N LYS A 93 17.70 17.83 2.64
CA LYS A 93 17.21 16.81 1.67
C LYS A 93 18.36 16.21 0.87
N GLY A 94 18.19 14.96 0.44
CA GLY A 94 19.13 14.27 -0.43
C GLY A 94 20.21 13.47 0.29
N LEU A 95 20.17 13.40 1.62
CA LEU A 95 21.04 12.52 2.40
C LEU A 95 20.58 11.06 2.26
N THR A 96 21.55 10.16 2.36
CA THR A 96 21.27 8.73 2.47
C THR A 96 20.99 8.35 3.91
N LYS A 97 20.13 7.36 4.13
CA LYS A 97 19.88 6.79 5.45
C LYS A 97 21.18 6.26 6.06
N GLY A 98 21.28 6.35 7.40
CA GLY A 98 22.44 5.95 8.18
C GLY A 98 23.26 7.12 8.67
N GLU A 99 24.49 6.84 9.12
CA GLU A 99 25.37 7.82 9.71
C GLU A 99 25.90 8.81 8.67
N ASN A 100 25.76 10.11 8.96
CA ASN A 100 26.27 11.21 8.17
C ASN A 100 27.12 12.11 9.08
N THR A 101 28.29 12.56 8.58
CA THR A 101 29.18 13.46 9.32
C THR A 101 28.60 14.87 9.35
N ILE A 102 28.64 15.55 10.50
CA ILE A 102 28.30 16.98 10.60
C ILE A 102 29.58 17.79 10.57
N LYS A 103 29.62 18.84 9.73
CA LYS A 103 30.68 19.83 9.70
C LYS A 103 30.11 21.23 9.99
N LEU A 104 30.74 21.96 10.90
CA LEU A 104 30.44 23.35 11.20
C LEU A 104 31.60 24.23 10.70
N ILE A 105 31.27 25.23 9.88
CA ILE A 105 32.22 26.20 9.36
C ILE A 105 31.75 27.59 9.77
N ILE A 106 32.61 28.37 10.38
CA ILE A 106 32.35 29.76 10.76
C ILE A 106 33.46 30.65 10.18
N LEU A 107 33.09 31.66 9.41
CA LEU A 107 34.02 32.56 8.74
C LEU A 107 35.14 31.77 7.99
N ASP A 108 34.74 30.82 7.16
CA ASP A 108 35.62 29.93 6.40
C ASP A 108 36.57 29.04 7.22
N THR A 109 36.34 28.93 8.54
CA THR A 109 37.14 28.10 9.44
C THR A 109 36.29 26.93 9.92
N GLU A 110 36.77 25.68 9.73
CA GLU A 110 36.09 24.49 10.27
C GLU A 110 36.27 24.45 11.81
N ILE A 111 35.17 24.25 12.50
CA ILE A 111 35.08 24.23 13.97
C ILE A 111 34.96 22.76 14.44
N SER A 112 35.75 22.42 15.46
CA SER A 112 35.69 21.11 16.08
C SER A 112 34.32 20.85 16.68
N MET A 113 33.69 19.71 16.30
CA MET A 113 32.40 19.28 16.86
C MET A 113 32.53 18.56 18.22
N ASN A 114 33.78 18.37 18.73
CA ASN A 114 34.05 17.74 20.03
C ASN A 114 33.36 16.37 20.22
N GLY A 115 33.33 15.53 19.18
CA GLY A 115 32.67 14.23 19.18
C GLY A 115 31.16 14.26 18.92
N ASN A 116 30.60 15.42 18.53
CA ASN A 116 29.20 15.58 18.11
C ASN A 116 29.12 15.70 16.57
N ASP A 117 29.99 15.02 15.86
CA ASP A 117 30.21 15.16 14.43
C ASP A 117 29.46 14.10 13.59
N THR A 118 28.56 13.35 14.21
CA THR A 118 27.76 12.33 13.51
C THR A 118 26.27 12.52 13.77
N PHE A 119 25.47 12.25 12.74
CA PHE A 119 24.02 12.26 12.79
C PHE A 119 23.45 11.06 12.01
N GLU A 120 22.61 10.27 12.64
CA GLU A 120 21.95 9.15 11.99
C GLU A 120 20.66 9.62 11.29
N VAL A 121 20.65 9.57 9.95
CA VAL A 121 19.47 9.87 9.15
C VAL A 121 18.57 8.64 9.08
N TRP A 122 17.35 8.76 9.55
CA TRP A 122 16.35 7.70 9.49
C TRP A 122 15.74 7.59 8.11
N GLU A 123 15.34 6.37 7.74
CA GLU A 123 14.62 6.09 6.52
C GLU A 123 13.23 6.71 6.57
N THR A 124 12.81 7.38 5.48
CA THR A 124 11.44 7.94 5.39
C THR A 124 10.40 6.84 5.49
N PRO A 125 9.38 6.99 6.34
CA PRO A 125 8.34 5.99 6.51
C PRO A 125 7.56 5.72 5.21
N GLU A 126 7.30 4.45 4.92
CA GLU A 126 6.47 4.02 3.80
C GLU A 126 5.70 2.74 4.17
N ILE A 127 4.40 2.68 3.86
CA ILE A 127 3.59 1.48 3.97
C ILE A 127 3.64 0.73 2.64
N LEU A 128 4.12 -0.50 2.65
CA LEU A 128 4.20 -1.37 1.47
C LEU A 128 3.01 -2.33 1.37
N SER A 129 2.48 -2.77 2.51
CA SER A 129 1.32 -3.67 2.56
C SER A 129 0.62 -3.63 3.91
N VAL A 130 -0.62 -4.13 3.92
CA VAL A 130 -1.39 -4.36 5.14
C VAL A 130 -1.70 -5.85 5.26
N ASN A 131 -1.28 -6.45 6.37
CA ASN A 131 -1.57 -7.84 6.69
C ASN A 131 -2.79 -7.88 7.60
N SER A 132 -3.89 -8.39 7.07
CA SER A 132 -5.11 -8.76 7.78
C SER A 132 -5.40 -10.24 7.57
N SER A 133 -6.41 -10.77 8.25
CA SER A 133 -6.86 -12.14 8.03
C SER A 133 -7.47 -12.37 6.64
N TYR A 134 -7.89 -11.29 5.95
CA TYR A 134 -8.68 -11.37 4.73
C TYR A 134 -8.11 -10.45 3.63
N VAL A 135 -7.07 -10.94 2.95
CA VAL A 135 -6.48 -10.26 1.79
C VAL A 135 -6.95 -10.96 0.52
N TYR A 136 -7.63 -10.24 -0.35
CA TYR A 136 -8.20 -10.74 -1.60
C TYR A 136 -7.64 -9.97 -2.81
N PRO A 137 -7.76 -10.51 -4.04
CA PRO A 137 -7.20 -9.87 -5.24
C PRO A 137 -7.69 -8.44 -5.48
N TYR A 138 -8.91 -8.11 -5.05
CA TYR A 138 -9.52 -6.81 -5.30
C TYR A 138 -9.82 -6.02 -4.02
N GLY A 139 -9.21 -6.36 -2.91
CA GLY A 139 -9.32 -5.59 -1.66
C GLY A 139 -8.87 -6.32 -0.42
N THR A 140 -8.43 -5.52 0.55
CA THR A 140 -8.10 -5.99 1.89
C THR A 140 -9.29 -5.73 2.81
N LEU A 141 -9.85 -6.79 3.38
CA LEU A 141 -10.95 -6.71 4.33
C LEU A 141 -10.42 -6.82 5.75
N VAL A 142 -10.99 -6.04 6.63
CA VAL A 142 -10.67 -6.03 8.06
C VAL A 142 -11.93 -6.23 8.92
N VAL A 143 -11.75 -6.74 10.12
CA VAL A 143 -12.83 -6.92 11.10
C VAL A 143 -12.59 -5.99 12.27
N SER A 144 -13.67 -5.38 12.80
CA SER A 144 -13.57 -4.55 14.00
C SER A 144 -12.97 -5.33 15.17
N GLY A 145 -11.97 -4.74 15.84
CA GLY A 145 -11.21 -5.39 16.91
C GLY A 145 -10.09 -6.33 16.44
N GLU A 146 -10.01 -6.66 15.15
CA GLU A 146 -8.93 -7.46 14.60
C GLU A 146 -7.60 -6.72 14.73
N LYS A 147 -6.54 -7.48 15.05
CA LYS A 147 -5.16 -6.98 14.97
C LYS A 147 -4.67 -7.06 13.54
N ILE A 148 -4.39 -5.92 12.94
CA ILE A 148 -3.75 -5.80 11.63
C ILE A 148 -2.32 -5.29 11.76
N THR A 149 -1.50 -5.57 10.74
CA THR A 149 -0.11 -5.12 10.70
C THR A 149 0.18 -4.41 9.39
N PHE A 150 0.63 -3.18 9.48
CA PHE A 150 1.21 -2.44 8.36
C PHE A 150 2.66 -2.84 8.22
N ALA A 151 3.04 -3.41 7.10
CA ALA A 151 4.42 -3.72 6.76
C ALA A 151 4.99 -2.63 5.85
N GLY A 152 6.26 -2.29 6.07
CA GLY A 152 6.92 -1.21 5.34
C GLY A 152 8.34 -0.98 5.81
N HIS A 153 8.78 0.26 5.85
CA HIS A 153 10.09 0.66 6.39
C HIS A 153 10.03 2.08 6.97
N GLY A 154 11.08 2.45 7.69
CA GLY A 154 11.23 3.79 8.28
C GLY A 154 10.34 4.08 9.49
N PHE A 155 9.64 3.10 10.06
CA PHE A 155 8.67 3.33 11.13
C PHE A 155 9.30 3.63 12.51
N GLY A 156 10.62 3.44 12.66
CA GLY A 156 11.28 3.61 13.97
C GLY A 156 10.91 2.53 14.97
N THR A 157 11.11 2.82 16.26
CA THR A 157 10.87 1.87 17.36
C THR A 157 10.03 2.46 18.50
N SER A 158 9.73 3.78 18.46
CA SER A 158 8.97 4.47 19.50
C SER A 158 7.50 4.59 19.12
N LYS A 159 6.62 4.03 19.96
CA LYS A 159 5.17 4.17 19.79
C LYS A 159 4.70 5.62 19.99
N ASP A 160 5.38 6.37 20.86
CA ASP A 160 5.02 7.75 21.20
C ASP A 160 5.35 8.73 20.07
N ALA A 161 6.20 8.33 19.12
CA ALA A 161 6.59 9.14 17.98
C ALA A 161 5.66 8.94 16.76
N VAL A 162 4.59 8.14 16.89
CA VAL A 162 3.67 7.83 15.77
C VAL A 162 2.22 7.91 16.22
N THR A 163 1.41 8.63 15.47
CA THR A 163 -0.05 8.66 15.65
C THR A 163 -0.71 7.94 14.48
N VAL A 164 -1.55 6.94 14.77
CA VAL A 164 -2.29 6.16 13.77
C VAL A 164 -3.77 6.48 13.85
N THR A 165 -4.38 6.95 12.76
CA THR A 165 -5.79 7.30 12.69
C THR A 165 -6.48 6.56 11.56
N PHE A 166 -7.71 6.10 11.80
CA PHE A 166 -8.57 5.46 10.81
C PHE A 166 -9.63 6.44 10.32
N ASP A 167 -9.91 6.45 9.02
CA ASP A 167 -10.94 7.33 8.45
C ASP A 167 -12.28 7.18 9.20
N GLY A 168 -12.88 8.33 9.53
CA GLY A 168 -14.17 8.38 10.24
C GLY A 168 -14.09 8.04 11.74
N VAL A 169 -12.91 7.77 12.30
CA VAL A 169 -12.70 7.52 13.73
C VAL A 169 -11.92 8.67 14.34
N THR A 170 -12.46 9.30 15.38
CA THR A 170 -11.90 10.50 15.99
C THR A 170 -10.77 10.22 16.99
N VAL A 171 -10.69 9.00 17.51
CA VAL A 171 -9.68 8.61 18.50
C VAL A 171 -8.57 7.85 17.78
N PRO A 172 -7.30 8.23 17.97
CA PRO A 172 -6.18 7.47 17.42
C PRO A 172 -6.18 6.00 17.90
N ALA A 173 -5.76 5.11 17.01
CA ALA A 173 -5.64 3.69 17.35
C ALA A 173 -4.45 3.45 18.30
N GLU A 174 -4.63 2.54 19.25
CA GLU A 174 -3.55 2.08 20.09
C GLU A 174 -2.57 1.20 19.30
N ILE A 175 -1.28 1.57 19.36
CA ILE A 175 -0.21 0.80 18.72
C ILE A 175 0.16 -0.39 19.61
N ASN A 176 -0.17 -1.60 19.18
CA ASN A 176 0.20 -2.83 19.90
C ASN A 176 1.71 -3.06 19.89
N SER A 177 2.33 -2.94 18.71
CA SER A 177 3.78 -3.07 18.54
C SER A 177 4.27 -2.22 17.38
N ILE A 178 5.53 -1.76 17.47
CA ILE A 178 6.24 -1.05 16.42
C ILE A 178 7.66 -1.61 16.30
N THR A 179 8.10 -1.75 15.07
CA THR A 179 9.47 -2.07 14.65
C THR A 179 9.82 -1.20 13.46
N PRO A 180 11.08 -1.09 13.04
CA PRO A 180 11.44 -0.31 11.84
C PRO A 180 10.69 -0.72 10.56
N THR A 181 10.13 -1.94 10.52
CA THR A 181 9.49 -2.52 9.33
C THR A 181 8.02 -2.90 9.53
N ALA A 182 7.46 -2.70 10.72
CA ALA A 182 6.07 -3.09 10.99
C ALA A 182 5.42 -2.27 12.10
N ILE A 183 4.17 -1.87 11.91
CA ILE A 183 3.30 -1.30 12.95
C ILE A 183 2.04 -2.16 13.05
N ALA A 184 1.74 -2.66 14.24
CA ALA A 184 0.53 -3.43 14.52
C ALA A 184 -0.44 -2.62 15.38
N VAL A 185 -1.70 -2.59 14.96
CA VAL A 185 -2.80 -1.92 15.64
C VAL A 185 -4.05 -2.79 15.63
N ASN A 186 -4.99 -2.53 16.53
CA ASN A 186 -6.32 -3.12 16.41
C ASN A 186 -7.23 -2.19 15.58
N VAL A 187 -8.03 -2.77 14.69
CA VAL A 187 -9.06 -2.03 13.93
C VAL A 187 -10.07 -1.45 14.92
N PRO A 188 -10.23 -0.12 14.99
CA PRO A 188 -11.08 0.48 16.01
C PRO A 188 -12.57 0.22 15.75
N ASN A 189 -13.33 0.15 16.84
CA ASN A 189 -14.79 0.15 16.76
C ASN A 189 -15.28 1.46 16.10
N GLY A 190 -16.23 1.33 15.17
CA GLY A 190 -16.78 2.47 14.44
C GLY A 190 -16.11 2.75 13.10
N PHE A 191 -14.97 2.13 12.77
CA PHE A 191 -14.43 2.16 11.41
C PHE A 191 -15.43 1.55 10.42
N LYS A 192 -15.66 2.23 9.30
CA LYS A 192 -16.64 1.83 8.27
C LYS A 192 -16.00 1.50 6.92
N GLY A 193 -14.68 1.43 6.88
CA GLY A 193 -13.87 1.39 5.67
C GLY A 193 -13.26 2.76 5.38
N GLY A 194 -12.12 2.78 4.71
CA GLY A 194 -11.36 3.98 4.41
C GLY A 194 -9.88 3.74 4.48
N LYS A 195 -9.11 4.82 4.55
CA LYS A 195 -7.66 4.80 4.67
C LYS A 195 -7.23 4.88 6.14
N VAL A 196 -6.00 4.49 6.37
CA VAL A 196 -5.32 4.69 7.66
C VAL A 196 -4.19 5.68 7.44
N THR A 197 -4.18 6.72 8.26
CA THR A 197 -3.18 7.78 8.21
C THR A 197 -2.24 7.63 9.39
N MET A 198 -0.94 7.68 9.13
CA MET A 198 0.12 7.66 10.13
C MET A 198 0.89 8.97 10.07
N VAL A 199 0.96 9.65 11.20
CA VAL A 199 1.76 10.87 11.38
C VAL A 199 2.95 10.50 12.25
N PHE A 200 4.15 10.76 11.76
CA PHE A 200 5.41 10.52 12.46
C PHE A 200 6.01 11.83 12.95
N ASP A 201 6.50 11.87 14.17
CA ASP A 201 7.19 13.05 14.70
C ASP A 201 8.39 13.42 13.81
N GLY A 202 8.48 14.71 13.45
CA GLY A 202 9.53 15.21 12.57
C GLY A 202 9.33 14.91 11.07
N ILE A 203 8.16 14.39 10.67
CA ILE A 203 7.78 14.20 9.26
C ILE A 203 6.59 15.09 8.94
N ASP A 204 6.74 16.00 7.97
CA ASP A 204 5.70 16.96 7.61
C ASP A 204 4.51 16.30 6.89
N GLU A 205 4.79 15.28 6.06
CA GLU A 205 3.78 14.61 5.26
C GLU A 205 3.33 13.29 5.90
N PRO A 206 2.04 13.08 6.09
CA PRO A 206 1.52 11.84 6.65
C PRO A 206 1.70 10.69 5.67
N VAL A 207 1.92 9.50 6.21
CA VAL A 207 1.93 8.24 5.44
C VAL A 207 0.52 7.65 5.44
N VAL A 208 0.00 7.34 4.26
CA VAL A 208 -1.40 6.91 4.10
C VAL A 208 -1.45 5.54 3.46
N SER A 209 -2.24 4.63 4.03
CA SER A 209 -2.45 3.29 3.50
C SER A 209 -3.33 3.27 2.24
N ASP A 210 -3.36 2.14 1.56
CA ASP A 210 -4.44 1.79 0.65
C ASP A 210 -5.78 1.73 1.39
N HIS A 211 -6.86 1.75 0.63
CA HIS A 211 -8.21 1.69 1.18
C HIS A 211 -8.50 0.30 1.76
N LEU A 212 -8.85 0.26 3.05
CA LEU A 212 -9.30 -0.93 3.75
C LEU A 212 -10.83 -0.99 3.74
N GLN A 213 -11.40 -2.18 3.56
CA GLN A 213 -12.83 -2.41 3.61
C GLN A 213 -13.21 -3.15 4.90
N LEU A 214 -14.31 -2.78 5.51
CA LEU A 214 -14.85 -3.59 6.59
C LEU A 214 -15.50 -4.84 6.00
N LEU A 215 -15.24 -6.02 6.59
CA LEU A 215 -15.90 -7.25 6.18
C LEU A 215 -17.41 -7.11 6.31
N PRO A 216 -18.21 -7.31 5.25
CA PRO A 216 -19.65 -7.19 5.29
C PRO A 216 -20.28 -8.12 6.35
N GLU A 217 -21.37 -7.67 6.98
CA GLU A 217 -22.05 -8.44 8.04
C GLU A 217 -22.63 -9.75 7.51
N ASP A 218 -23.12 -9.76 6.27
CA ASP A 218 -23.65 -10.94 5.58
C ASP A 218 -22.57 -11.85 4.98
N GLY A 219 -21.29 -11.48 5.15
CA GLY A 219 -20.14 -12.22 4.64
C GLY A 219 -19.96 -12.16 3.12
N ASP A 220 -20.69 -11.34 2.39
CA ASP A 220 -20.57 -11.22 0.94
C ASP A 220 -19.23 -10.60 0.54
N ILE A 221 -18.31 -11.43 0.09
CA ILE A 221 -16.99 -11.01 -0.38
C ILE A 221 -16.86 -11.01 -1.91
N THR A 222 -17.94 -11.22 -2.62
CA THR A 222 -17.92 -11.37 -4.09
C THR A 222 -17.18 -10.24 -4.81
N PRO A 223 -17.40 -8.95 -4.50
CA PRO A 223 -16.71 -7.84 -5.20
C PRO A 223 -15.20 -7.83 -5.02
N TYR A 224 -14.69 -8.51 -3.99
CA TYR A 224 -13.26 -8.55 -3.66
C TYR A 224 -12.54 -9.77 -4.25
N VAL A 225 -13.31 -10.75 -4.73
CA VAL A 225 -12.76 -12.03 -5.24
C VAL A 225 -13.13 -12.33 -6.68
N LEU A 226 -14.25 -11.80 -7.19
CA LEU A 226 -14.70 -11.99 -8.57
C LEU A 226 -14.95 -10.64 -9.25
N LYS A 227 -14.65 -10.54 -10.53
CA LYS A 227 -15.06 -9.46 -11.43
C LYS A 227 -16.19 -9.92 -12.31
N ASN A 228 -16.96 -8.96 -12.84
CA ASN A 228 -18.00 -9.28 -13.83
C ASN A 228 -18.89 -10.47 -13.39
N TYR A 229 -19.31 -10.47 -12.12
CA TYR A 229 -19.93 -11.62 -11.44
C TYR A 229 -21.46 -11.61 -11.45
N LYS A 230 -22.05 -10.58 -12.01
CA LYS A 230 -23.52 -10.40 -12.05
C LYS A 230 -23.97 -9.77 -13.36
N HIS A 231 -25.25 -9.90 -13.64
CA HIS A 231 -25.96 -9.14 -14.67
C HIS A 231 -25.58 -7.63 -14.56
N GLU A 232 -25.24 -6.99 -15.52
CA GLU A 232 -24.99 -7.12 -16.94
C GLU A 232 -23.54 -7.58 -17.21
N PHE A 233 -23.38 -8.82 -17.64
CA PHE A 233 -22.03 -9.35 -17.88
C PHE A 233 -21.35 -8.62 -19.04
N LEU A 234 -20.17 -8.08 -18.76
CA LEU A 234 -19.31 -7.45 -19.76
C LEU A 234 -18.69 -8.52 -20.67
N VAL A 235 -18.46 -8.14 -21.91
CA VAL A 235 -17.89 -9.01 -22.92
C VAL A 235 -16.61 -8.44 -23.49
N ILE A 236 -15.76 -9.31 -24.03
CA ILE A 236 -14.57 -8.88 -24.77
C ILE A 236 -15.04 -8.32 -26.12
N GLU A 237 -14.69 -7.05 -26.38
CA GLU A 237 -15.03 -6.36 -27.61
C GLU A 237 -14.51 -7.12 -28.85
N GLY A 238 -15.33 -7.23 -29.89
CA GLY A 238 -14.97 -7.97 -31.09
C GLY A 238 -15.04 -9.49 -30.99
N SER A 239 -15.36 -10.06 -29.83
CA SER A 239 -15.47 -11.51 -29.60
C SER A 239 -16.79 -12.11 -30.07
N VAL A 240 -17.43 -11.50 -31.08
CA VAL A 240 -18.73 -11.94 -31.60
C VAL A 240 -18.65 -13.37 -32.12
N ALA A 241 -19.51 -14.18 -31.61
CA ALA A 241 -19.76 -15.50 -32.11
C ALA A 241 -21.18 -15.62 -32.61
N ARG A 242 -21.40 -16.62 -33.43
CA ARG A 242 -22.64 -17.07 -34.07
C ARG A 242 -23.88 -16.20 -33.86
N GLN A 243 -24.40 -15.61 -34.93
CA GLN A 243 -25.64 -14.82 -35.00
C GLN A 243 -25.66 -13.48 -34.25
N GLY A 244 -24.50 -12.99 -33.74
CA GLY A 244 -24.42 -11.75 -32.99
C GLY A 244 -25.04 -11.81 -31.59
N GLU A 245 -25.28 -13.00 -31.06
CA GLU A 245 -25.89 -13.19 -29.73
C GLU A 245 -24.94 -13.77 -28.69
N TRP A 246 -23.81 -14.33 -29.13
CA TRP A 246 -22.85 -14.99 -28.23
C TRP A 246 -21.50 -14.28 -28.23
N HIS A 247 -20.97 -14.04 -27.02
CA HIS A 247 -19.73 -13.31 -26.84
C HIS A 247 -18.85 -14.01 -25.78
N LYS A 248 -17.54 -13.80 -25.88
CA LYS A 248 -16.62 -14.20 -24.83
C LYS A 248 -16.78 -13.26 -23.63
N PRO A 249 -17.06 -13.77 -22.41
CA PRO A 249 -17.17 -12.92 -21.23
C PRO A 249 -15.82 -12.31 -20.87
N GLN A 250 -15.83 -11.05 -20.45
CA GLN A 250 -14.68 -10.42 -19.85
C GLN A 250 -14.44 -11.01 -18.46
N ASP A 251 -13.18 -11.15 -18.06
CA ASP A 251 -12.74 -11.67 -16.76
C ASP A 251 -13.10 -13.15 -16.47
N TRP A 252 -13.69 -13.86 -17.41
CA TRP A 252 -14.02 -15.29 -17.27
C TRP A 252 -13.28 -16.14 -18.31
N GLU A 253 -12.73 -17.24 -17.84
CA GLU A 253 -12.21 -18.29 -18.72
C GLU A 253 -13.34 -19.14 -19.28
N VAL A 254 -13.18 -19.57 -20.52
CA VAL A 254 -14.20 -20.38 -21.20
C VAL A 254 -13.52 -21.51 -21.98
N GLU A 255 -13.90 -22.71 -21.69
CA GLU A 255 -13.44 -23.90 -22.43
C GLU A 255 -14.52 -24.41 -23.37
N ASN A 256 -14.11 -24.94 -24.51
CA ASN A 256 -14.98 -25.39 -25.59
C ASN A 256 -15.77 -24.25 -26.25
N VAL A 257 -15.13 -23.10 -26.41
CA VAL A 257 -15.72 -21.92 -27.05
C VAL A 257 -15.91 -22.18 -28.55
N LEU A 258 -17.09 -21.88 -29.04
CA LEU A 258 -17.46 -21.33 -30.36
C LEU A 258 -16.77 -21.88 -31.62
N ALA A 259 -15.52 -22.36 -31.58
CA ALA A 259 -14.82 -22.92 -32.75
C ALA A 259 -15.52 -24.15 -33.33
N ASP A 260 -16.18 -24.92 -32.45
CA ASP A 260 -16.87 -26.16 -32.83
C ASP A 260 -18.41 -26.03 -32.82
N GLY A 261 -18.93 -24.80 -32.85
CA GLY A 261 -20.37 -24.54 -32.80
C GLY A 261 -21.01 -24.76 -31.43
N LYS A 262 -20.23 -24.89 -30.36
CA LYS A 262 -20.74 -24.95 -28.98
C LYS A 262 -21.08 -23.54 -28.52
N LEU A 263 -22.22 -23.38 -27.88
CA LEU A 263 -22.71 -22.10 -27.40
C LEU A 263 -22.41 -22.00 -25.90
N VAL A 264 -21.22 -21.46 -25.57
CA VAL A 264 -20.71 -21.26 -24.23
C VAL A 264 -20.17 -19.84 -24.14
N GLY A 265 -20.63 -19.06 -23.18
CA GLY A 265 -20.18 -17.67 -22.99
C GLY A 265 -21.27 -16.76 -22.46
N VAL A 266 -21.23 -15.49 -22.85
CA VAL A 266 -22.30 -14.52 -22.57
C VAL A 266 -23.30 -14.56 -23.71
N GLN A 267 -24.56 -14.82 -23.39
CA GLN A 267 -25.66 -14.72 -24.32
C GLN A 267 -26.41 -13.40 -24.13
N TYR A 268 -26.54 -12.60 -25.21
CA TYR A 268 -27.47 -11.48 -25.28
C TYR A 268 -28.86 -12.00 -25.63
N GLN A 269 -29.85 -11.75 -24.80
CA GLN A 269 -31.23 -12.07 -25.17
C GLN A 269 -31.80 -10.97 -26.04
N ASN A 270 -32.11 -11.33 -27.29
CA ASN A 270 -32.86 -10.50 -28.24
C ASN A 270 -32.57 -9.01 -28.15
N LYS A 271 -31.99 -8.44 -29.15
CA LYS A 271 -31.67 -7.02 -29.41
C LYS A 271 -32.53 -5.91 -28.77
N LYS A 272 -33.47 -6.25 -27.89
CA LYS A 272 -34.44 -5.36 -27.28
C LYS A 272 -34.44 -5.27 -25.74
N ASN A 273 -33.89 -6.27 -25.03
CA ASN A 273 -33.86 -6.25 -23.55
C ASN A 273 -32.50 -6.76 -23.11
N ASP A 274 -31.51 -5.93 -23.05
CA ASP A 274 -30.11 -6.04 -22.65
C ASP A 274 -29.77 -6.91 -21.42
N VAL A 275 -30.39 -8.06 -21.30
CA VAL A 275 -30.12 -9.00 -20.23
C VAL A 275 -29.08 -10.00 -20.70
N THR A 276 -27.85 -9.78 -20.27
CA THR A 276 -26.75 -10.70 -20.47
C THR A 276 -26.73 -11.74 -19.37
N SER A 277 -26.44 -12.99 -19.71
CA SER A 277 -26.22 -14.09 -18.76
C SER A 277 -25.00 -14.89 -19.17
N LEU A 278 -24.28 -15.46 -18.22
CA LEU A 278 -23.35 -16.54 -18.53
C LEU A 278 -24.18 -17.77 -18.89
N ALA A 279 -23.95 -18.32 -20.07
CA ALA A 279 -24.83 -19.34 -20.60
C ALA A 279 -24.08 -20.48 -21.31
N MET A 280 -24.70 -21.63 -21.30
CA MET A 280 -24.34 -22.80 -22.13
C MET A 280 -25.59 -23.34 -22.78
N GLN A 281 -25.50 -23.64 -24.07
CA GLN A 281 -26.66 -24.07 -24.85
C GLN A 281 -26.28 -25.09 -25.96
N THR A 282 -27.21 -25.96 -26.31
CA THR A 282 -27.21 -26.77 -27.54
C THR A 282 -28.30 -26.26 -28.48
N ASP A 283 -28.11 -26.45 -29.79
CA ASP A 283 -29.00 -25.91 -30.81
C ASP A 283 -29.77 -27.01 -31.56
N TRP A 284 -30.69 -26.62 -32.46
CA TRP A 284 -31.44 -27.48 -33.35
C TRP A 284 -30.55 -28.21 -34.38
N GLY A 285 -29.56 -27.51 -34.89
CA GLY A 285 -28.67 -27.99 -35.92
C GLY A 285 -27.38 -28.59 -35.36
N PHE A 286 -26.47 -27.74 -34.93
CA PHE A 286 -25.19 -28.12 -34.39
C PHE A 286 -24.70 -27.01 -33.42
N PRO A 287 -24.21 -27.32 -32.22
CA PRO A 287 -24.07 -28.68 -31.66
C PRO A 287 -25.41 -29.18 -31.07
N THR A 288 -25.65 -30.47 -31.24
CA THR A 288 -26.82 -31.13 -30.63
C THR A 288 -26.58 -31.65 -29.23
N THR A 289 -25.32 -31.75 -28.83
CA THR A 289 -24.84 -32.16 -27.50
C THR A 289 -23.61 -31.37 -27.15
N MET A 290 -23.30 -31.25 -25.85
CA MET A 290 -22.13 -30.60 -25.32
C MET A 290 -21.53 -31.47 -24.22
N SER A 291 -20.23 -31.71 -24.25
CA SER A 291 -19.50 -32.39 -23.18
C SER A 291 -18.55 -31.42 -22.52
N ASN A 292 -18.67 -31.27 -21.19
CA ASN A 292 -17.77 -30.48 -20.34
C ASN A 292 -17.56 -29.07 -20.84
N GLY A 293 -18.64 -28.37 -21.22
CA GLY A 293 -18.57 -26.91 -21.39
C GLY A 293 -18.26 -26.28 -20.04
N LYS A 294 -17.31 -25.32 -19.98
CA LYS A 294 -16.87 -24.71 -18.74
C LYS A 294 -16.82 -23.19 -18.87
N ILE A 295 -17.23 -22.50 -17.80
CA ILE A 295 -17.02 -21.06 -17.58
C ILE A 295 -16.56 -20.89 -16.13
N TRP A 296 -15.40 -20.25 -15.91
CA TRP A 296 -14.88 -20.06 -14.57
C TRP A 296 -14.00 -18.82 -14.45
N GLN A 297 -13.80 -18.35 -13.22
CA GLN A 297 -12.76 -17.38 -12.86
C GLN A 297 -11.75 -18.00 -11.92
N VAL A 298 -10.48 -17.62 -12.08
CA VAL A 298 -9.41 -17.94 -11.14
C VAL A 298 -9.28 -16.76 -10.16
N THR A 299 -9.25 -17.08 -8.88
CA THR A 299 -9.11 -16.09 -7.80
C THR A 299 -8.28 -16.64 -6.65
N ALA A 300 -7.96 -15.78 -5.67
CA ALA A 300 -7.33 -16.20 -4.42
C ALA A 300 -8.32 -16.02 -3.27
N LEU A 301 -8.43 -17.02 -2.42
CA LEU A 301 -9.16 -16.95 -1.16
C LEU A 301 -8.22 -17.13 0.02
N SER A 302 -8.39 -16.34 1.07
CA SER A 302 -7.67 -16.50 2.34
C SER A 302 -8.08 -17.80 3.06
N ALA A 303 -7.39 -18.17 4.13
CA ALA A 303 -7.87 -19.24 5.01
C ALA A 303 -9.26 -18.87 5.56
N GLY A 304 -10.19 -19.82 5.59
CA GLY A 304 -11.55 -19.55 6.04
C GLY A 304 -12.55 -20.60 5.57
N GLN A 305 -13.81 -20.44 6.00
CA GLN A 305 -14.92 -21.26 5.57
C GLN A 305 -15.80 -20.47 4.60
N TYR A 306 -16.16 -21.08 3.47
CA TYR A 306 -16.82 -20.41 2.37
C TYR A 306 -18.02 -21.17 1.85
N LYS A 307 -18.90 -20.43 1.16
CA LYS A 307 -19.99 -20.94 0.36
C LYS A 307 -20.07 -20.15 -0.94
N VAL A 308 -20.30 -20.83 -2.04
CA VAL A 308 -20.57 -20.21 -3.34
C VAL A 308 -22.00 -20.46 -3.75
N SER A 309 -22.67 -19.41 -4.19
CA SER A 309 -24.04 -19.45 -4.67
C SER A 309 -24.17 -18.83 -6.05
N VAL A 310 -25.16 -19.24 -6.82
CA VAL A 310 -25.56 -18.62 -8.08
C VAL A 310 -27.04 -18.35 -8.12
N ASN A 311 -27.44 -17.32 -8.85
CA ASN A 311 -28.81 -17.16 -9.29
C ASN A 311 -28.96 -17.71 -10.70
N VAL A 312 -29.73 -18.79 -10.82
CA VAL A 312 -30.06 -19.44 -12.08
C VAL A 312 -31.29 -18.77 -12.68
N ARG A 313 -31.10 -18.07 -13.78
CA ARG A 313 -32.16 -17.33 -14.45
C ARG A 313 -33.10 -18.23 -15.24
N GLU A 314 -32.50 -19.13 -16.03
CA GLU A 314 -33.22 -20.06 -16.88
C GLU A 314 -32.49 -21.40 -16.93
N ILE A 315 -33.24 -22.49 -16.96
CA ILE A 315 -32.71 -23.83 -17.13
C ILE A 315 -33.70 -24.71 -17.83
N ASN A 316 -33.23 -25.37 -18.88
CA ASN A 316 -33.91 -26.49 -19.55
C ASN A 316 -32.85 -27.49 -19.95
N ILE A 317 -32.56 -28.46 -19.11
CA ILE A 317 -31.39 -29.31 -19.24
C ILE A 317 -31.74 -30.77 -19.46
N SER A 318 -30.94 -31.45 -20.30
CA SER A 318 -30.81 -32.89 -20.35
C SER A 318 -29.35 -33.21 -20.19
N GLY A 319 -28.99 -33.92 -19.12
CA GLY A 319 -27.61 -34.13 -18.69
C GLY A 319 -27.35 -33.54 -17.32
N SER A 320 -26.24 -32.86 -17.14
CA SER A 320 -25.85 -32.30 -15.84
C SER A 320 -25.23 -30.92 -15.96
N VAL A 321 -25.50 -30.09 -14.96
CA VAL A 321 -24.85 -28.78 -14.74
C VAL A 321 -24.44 -28.69 -13.28
N HIS A 322 -23.20 -28.29 -13.01
CA HIS A 322 -22.69 -28.14 -11.66
C HIS A 322 -21.99 -26.80 -11.51
N ILE A 323 -22.28 -26.10 -10.41
CA ILE A 323 -21.37 -25.08 -9.88
C ILE A 323 -20.25 -25.81 -9.19
N VAL A 324 -19.02 -25.36 -9.39
CA VAL A 324 -17.84 -26.03 -8.84
C VAL A 324 -16.87 -24.99 -8.30
N VAL A 325 -16.28 -25.32 -7.16
CA VAL A 325 -15.10 -24.65 -6.59
C VAL A 325 -13.98 -25.68 -6.55
N ALA A 326 -12.84 -25.37 -7.15
CA ALA A 326 -11.69 -26.27 -7.18
C ALA A 326 -10.41 -25.51 -6.83
N GLU A 327 -9.43 -26.15 -6.17
CA GLU A 327 -8.09 -25.59 -6.05
C GLU A 327 -7.37 -25.65 -7.40
N GLY A 328 -6.58 -24.59 -7.69
CA GLY A 328 -5.86 -24.45 -8.95
C GLY A 328 -6.57 -23.55 -9.97
N GLU A 329 -6.13 -23.63 -11.22
CA GLU A 329 -6.47 -22.66 -12.28
C GLU A 329 -7.61 -23.13 -13.22
N THR A 330 -8.24 -24.27 -12.94
CA THR A 330 -9.35 -24.81 -13.74
C THR A 330 -10.35 -25.58 -12.88
N ILE A 331 -11.56 -25.75 -13.38
CA ILE A 331 -12.59 -26.59 -12.76
C ILE A 331 -12.62 -27.99 -13.40
N PRO A 332 -12.98 -29.05 -12.66
CA PRO A 332 -13.08 -30.41 -13.15
C PRO A 332 -14.18 -30.57 -14.21
N ASN A 333 -14.20 -31.72 -14.87
CA ASN A 333 -15.28 -32.16 -15.76
C ASN A 333 -16.52 -32.56 -14.98
N THR A 334 -17.66 -32.70 -15.66
CA THR A 334 -18.95 -33.09 -15.03
C THR A 334 -18.91 -34.42 -14.28
N ASP A 335 -18.10 -35.37 -14.72
CA ASP A 335 -17.97 -36.69 -14.10
C ASP A 335 -16.99 -36.68 -12.90
N ASP A 336 -16.19 -35.63 -12.77
CA ASP A 336 -15.13 -35.51 -11.76
C ASP A 336 -15.39 -34.35 -10.75
N VAL A 337 -16.62 -33.79 -10.71
CA VAL A 337 -16.93 -32.59 -9.87
C VAL A 337 -16.67 -32.83 -8.40
N GLU A 338 -16.73 -34.06 -7.92
CA GLU A 338 -16.40 -34.42 -6.52
C GLU A 338 -14.92 -34.28 -6.18
N THR A 339 -14.05 -34.09 -7.18
CA THR A 339 -12.62 -33.79 -6.94
C THR A 339 -12.40 -32.32 -6.55
N GLY A 340 -13.41 -31.47 -6.74
CA GLY A 340 -13.40 -30.08 -6.29
C GLY A 340 -13.53 -29.94 -4.78
N LYS A 341 -13.32 -28.74 -4.27
CA LYS A 341 -13.55 -28.40 -2.86
C LYS A 341 -15.02 -28.39 -2.48
N ALA A 342 -15.87 -27.97 -3.42
CA ALA A 342 -17.31 -27.98 -3.28
C ALA A 342 -17.98 -27.96 -4.65
N ASN A 343 -19.16 -28.55 -4.71
CA ASN A 343 -20.00 -28.48 -5.90
C ASN A 343 -21.49 -28.47 -5.51
N VAL A 344 -22.33 -28.10 -6.48
CA VAL A 344 -23.79 -28.29 -6.40
C VAL A 344 -24.34 -28.52 -7.80
N ARG A 345 -25.20 -29.52 -7.95
CA ARG A 345 -25.95 -29.74 -9.16
C ARG A 345 -27.09 -28.75 -9.31
N ILE A 346 -27.19 -28.08 -10.44
CA ILE A 346 -28.31 -27.18 -10.76
C ILE A 346 -29.43 -28.00 -11.41
N SER A 347 -30.64 -27.87 -10.90
CA SER A 347 -31.82 -28.55 -11.40
C SER A 347 -33.05 -27.66 -11.59
N ALA A 348 -33.00 -26.41 -11.09
CA ALA A 348 -34.12 -25.48 -11.13
C ALA A 348 -33.63 -24.02 -11.26
N VAL A 349 -34.53 -23.13 -11.61
CA VAL A 349 -34.32 -21.67 -11.56
C VAL A 349 -34.24 -21.19 -10.11
N GLY A 350 -33.60 -20.03 -9.89
CA GLY A 350 -33.41 -19.41 -8.59
C GLY A 350 -32.06 -19.75 -7.99
N ASN A 351 -31.93 -19.66 -6.67
CA ASN A 351 -30.66 -19.80 -5.97
C ASN A 351 -30.22 -21.26 -5.85
N ALA A 352 -29.01 -21.54 -6.23
CA ALA A 352 -28.31 -22.80 -5.98
C ALA A 352 -27.00 -22.52 -5.24
N SER A 353 -26.70 -23.29 -4.19
CA SER A 353 -25.53 -23.06 -3.33
C SER A 353 -24.74 -24.34 -3.12
N THR A 354 -23.42 -24.23 -3.13
CA THR A 354 -22.53 -25.35 -2.73
C THR A 354 -22.72 -25.69 -1.24
N SER A 355 -22.25 -26.85 -0.83
CA SER A 355 -21.94 -27.10 0.58
C SER A 355 -20.87 -26.10 1.07
N LEU A 356 -20.73 -25.95 2.39
CA LEU A 356 -19.61 -25.24 2.98
C LEU A 356 -18.31 -25.99 2.68
N PHE A 357 -17.26 -25.23 2.39
CA PHE A 357 -15.90 -25.77 2.25
C PHE A 357 -14.91 -24.90 3.02
N THR A 358 -13.82 -25.52 3.45
CA THR A 358 -12.78 -24.86 4.25
C THR A 358 -11.47 -24.85 3.49
N LEU A 359 -10.78 -23.70 3.59
CA LEU A 359 -9.39 -23.53 3.16
C LEU A 359 -8.56 -23.28 4.43
N ASP A 360 -7.59 -24.16 4.70
CA ASP A 360 -6.71 -24.05 5.87
C ASP A 360 -5.61 -22.98 5.70
N LYS A 361 -5.39 -22.55 4.47
CA LYS A 361 -4.44 -21.49 4.08
C LYS A 361 -4.97 -20.74 2.88
N SER A 362 -4.38 -19.59 2.60
CA SER A 362 -4.62 -18.87 1.34
C SER A 362 -4.30 -19.76 0.14
N SER A 363 -5.25 -19.89 -0.77
CA SER A 363 -5.18 -20.78 -1.93
C SER A 363 -5.69 -20.09 -3.19
N ILE A 364 -5.09 -20.45 -4.33
CA ILE A 364 -5.65 -20.15 -5.64
C ILE A 364 -6.79 -21.14 -5.89
N VAL A 365 -7.95 -20.61 -6.25
CA VAL A 365 -9.15 -21.39 -6.54
C VAL A 365 -9.79 -20.95 -7.86
N SER A 366 -10.44 -21.89 -8.51
CA SER A 366 -11.31 -21.66 -9.67
C SER A 366 -12.78 -21.81 -9.24
N ILE A 367 -13.59 -20.80 -9.57
CA ILE A 367 -15.02 -20.73 -9.26
C ILE A 367 -15.78 -20.61 -10.57
N GLY A 368 -16.70 -21.53 -10.84
CA GLY A 368 -17.45 -21.50 -12.09
C GLY A 368 -18.51 -22.57 -12.20
N PHE A 369 -18.90 -22.88 -13.42
CA PHE A 369 -19.82 -23.96 -13.70
C PHE A 369 -19.39 -24.77 -14.91
N VAL A 370 -19.71 -26.05 -14.85
CA VAL A 370 -19.45 -27.05 -15.90
C VAL A 370 -20.75 -27.73 -16.27
N SER A 371 -20.92 -28.01 -17.57
CA SER A 371 -22.13 -28.67 -18.08
C SER A 371 -21.81 -29.72 -19.13
N THR A 372 -22.52 -30.87 -19.05
CA THR A 372 -22.69 -31.82 -20.12
C THR A 372 -24.16 -31.89 -20.52
N ILE A 373 -24.47 -31.51 -21.75
CA ILE A 373 -25.82 -31.45 -22.31
C ILE A 373 -25.98 -32.52 -23.35
N THR A 374 -26.95 -33.40 -23.17
CA THR A 374 -27.12 -34.65 -23.97
C THR A 374 -28.22 -34.59 -25.02
N ALA A 375 -28.95 -33.46 -25.13
CA ALA A 375 -30.03 -33.30 -26.10
C ALA A 375 -30.03 -31.89 -26.71
N LYS A 376 -30.74 -31.77 -27.85
CA LYS A 376 -30.94 -30.50 -28.58
C LYS A 376 -31.75 -29.50 -27.77
N GLN A 377 -31.53 -28.21 -28.03
CA GLN A 377 -32.29 -27.08 -27.47
C GLN A 377 -32.35 -27.08 -25.94
N LYS A 378 -31.25 -27.44 -25.35
CA LYS A 378 -31.08 -27.42 -23.91
C LYS A 378 -30.12 -26.31 -23.54
N TYR A 379 -30.38 -25.68 -22.38
CA TYR A 379 -29.62 -24.54 -21.95
C TYR A 379 -29.63 -24.37 -20.42
N VAL A 380 -28.65 -23.63 -19.94
CA VAL A 380 -28.58 -23.06 -18.61
C VAL A 380 -28.08 -21.62 -18.72
N LYS A 381 -28.68 -20.71 -17.94
CA LYS A 381 -28.32 -19.30 -17.88
C LYS A 381 -28.15 -18.87 -16.42
N ILE A 382 -26.97 -18.35 -16.12
CA ILE A 382 -26.60 -17.84 -14.80
C ILE A 382 -26.62 -16.32 -14.81
N GLU A 383 -27.36 -15.74 -13.87
CA GLU A 383 -27.51 -14.28 -13.71
C GLU A 383 -26.46 -13.68 -12.79
N SER A 384 -26.02 -14.41 -11.76
CA SER A 384 -25.01 -13.91 -10.83
C SER A 384 -24.32 -15.03 -10.06
N PHE A 385 -23.13 -14.72 -9.60
CA PHE A 385 -22.38 -15.49 -8.59
C PHE A 385 -22.31 -14.71 -7.29
N LYS A 386 -22.31 -15.40 -6.16
CA LYS A 386 -22.06 -14.88 -4.82
C LYS A 386 -21.05 -15.76 -4.11
N VAL A 387 -20.03 -15.16 -3.51
CA VAL A 387 -19.05 -15.82 -2.65
C VAL A 387 -19.19 -15.28 -1.26
N GLU A 388 -19.48 -16.13 -0.30
CA GLU A 388 -19.70 -15.78 1.09
C GLU A 388 -18.60 -16.39 1.97
N LEU A 389 -17.97 -15.55 2.78
CA LEU A 389 -17.16 -15.97 3.92
C LEU A 389 -18.07 -16.23 5.11
N VAL A 390 -18.05 -17.45 5.62
CA VAL A 390 -18.87 -17.87 6.75
C VAL A 390 -18.09 -17.67 8.05
N LYS A 391 -18.65 -16.89 8.97
CA LYS A 391 -18.02 -16.54 10.26
C LYS A 391 -18.24 -17.62 11.29
#